data_53aa55869082eb375f7bbb754ed8aef2
#
_entry.id   53aa55869082eb375f7bbb754ed8aef2
#
_cell.length_a   1.000
_cell.length_b   1.000
_cell.length_c   1.000
_cell.angle_alpha   90.00
_cell.angle_beta   90.00
_cell.angle_gamma   90.00
#
_symmetry.space_group_name_H-M   'P 1'
#
loop_
_entity.id
_entity.type
_entity.pdbx_description
1 polymer ?
#
loop_
_entity_poly.entity_id
_entity_poly.type
_entity_poly.pdbx_seq_one_letter_code
_entity_poly.pdbx_strand_id
1 'polypeptide(L)'
;ESRSPRTLEPGIYTAILEPQAVADLLSGFIFGFDARNADEGRSPFSAPGGKTRVGEQIFDPRINIYSDPWHPQLPGAPAAQGGIPAQRVHLVRNGVLENLIYSRFWAKQKDKQPTPGPVNNIMASATAPATIDEMIKSTNRGLLIGRFWYIRGVDPRTALQTGLTRDGVWYVENGKIQYPVNNFRFNQSLVQLLAPGNVEMIGAPERVGSSEGQGTASAMLPALKVKQFTFTSQSEAV
;
A
#
# COMPACT_ATOMS: atom_id res chain seq x y z
N GLU A 1 -18.28 -18.63 -3.57
CA GLU A 1 -19.26 -17.69 -2.97
C GLU A 1 -19.54 -16.47 -3.84
N SER A 2 -18.73 -16.20 -4.89
CA SER A 2 -18.93 -15.08 -5.83
C SER A 2 -19.85 -15.42 -7.01
N ARG A 3 -20.79 -16.33 -6.83
CA ARG A 3 -21.73 -16.72 -7.89
C ARG A 3 -22.80 -15.63 -8.07
N SER A 4 -23.09 -15.29 -9.34
CA SER A 4 -24.10 -14.28 -9.72
C SER A 4 -23.84 -12.90 -9.09
N PRO A 5 -22.71 -12.25 -9.39
CA PRO A 5 -22.42 -10.92 -8.89
C PRO A 5 -23.45 -9.90 -9.41
N ARG A 6 -23.78 -8.91 -8.60
CA ARG A 6 -24.70 -7.83 -8.97
C ARG A 6 -23.93 -6.62 -9.46
N THR A 7 -24.56 -5.90 -10.35
CA THR A 7 -24.08 -4.59 -10.80
C THR A 7 -24.25 -3.55 -9.68
N LEU A 8 -23.20 -2.77 -9.46
CA LEU A 8 -23.23 -1.64 -8.55
C LEU A 8 -22.60 -0.42 -9.25
N GLU A 9 -23.17 0.75 -9.06
CA GLU A 9 -22.68 1.97 -9.70
C GLU A 9 -21.25 2.32 -9.23
N PRO A 10 -20.36 2.72 -10.16
CA PRO A 10 -19.07 3.27 -9.81
C PRO A 10 -19.19 4.50 -8.91
N GLY A 11 -18.17 4.79 -8.14
CA GLY A 11 -18.19 5.92 -7.22
C GLY A 11 -17.12 5.82 -6.14
N ILE A 12 -17.26 6.66 -5.13
CA ILE A 12 -16.40 6.65 -3.95
C ILE A 12 -17.11 5.82 -2.86
N TYR A 13 -16.40 4.83 -2.34
CA TYR A 13 -16.90 3.95 -1.30
C TYR A 13 -15.94 3.88 -0.12
N THR A 14 -16.47 3.63 1.06
CA THR A 14 -15.66 3.02 2.13
C THR A 14 -15.20 1.65 1.64
N ALA A 15 -13.91 1.39 1.75
CA ALA A 15 -13.34 0.12 1.32
C ALA A 15 -12.63 -0.59 2.47
N ILE A 16 -12.91 -1.88 2.60
CA ILE A 16 -12.17 -2.82 3.43
C ILE A 16 -11.28 -3.60 2.48
N LEU A 17 -9.99 -3.42 2.62
CA LEU A 17 -8.97 -4.06 1.79
C LEU A 17 -8.38 -5.22 2.58
N GLU A 18 -8.51 -6.44 2.07
CA GLU A 18 -7.83 -7.60 2.65
C GLU A 18 -6.30 -7.44 2.52
N PRO A 19 -5.49 -8.15 3.32
CA PRO A 19 -4.02 -8.03 3.29
C PRO A 19 -3.43 -8.22 1.89
N GLN A 20 -4.00 -9.13 1.09
CA GLN A 20 -3.55 -9.34 -0.30
C GLN A 20 -3.91 -8.16 -1.20
N ALA A 21 -5.08 -7.54 -1.04
CA ALA A 21 -5.44 -6.33 -1.79
C ALA A 21 -4.50 -5.16 -1.45
N VAL A 22 -4.11 -5.01 -0.19
CA VAL A 22 -3.11 -4.03 0.22
C VAL A 22 -1.75 -4.32 -0.42
N ALA A 23 -1.35 -5.61 -0.47
CA ALA A 23 -0.10 -6.02 -1.12
C ALA A 23 -0.09 -5.70 -2.61
N ASP A 24 -1.18 -5.99 -3.30
CA ASP A 24 -1.32 -5.71 -4.73
C ASP A 24 -1.11 -4.20 -5.01
N LEU A 25 -1.74 -3.32 -4.23
CA LEU A 25 -1.59 -1.86 -4.36
C LEU A 25 -0.19 -1.36 -4.01
N LEU A 26 0.39 -1.86 -2.93
CA LEU A 26 1.68 -1.36 -2.43
C LEU A 26 2.89 -1.97 -3.14
N SER A 27 2.72 -3.02 -3.96
CA SER A 27 3.82 -3.65 -4.70
C SER A 27 4.64 -2.68 -5.54
N GLY A 28 3.97 -1.75 -6.21
CA GLY A 28 4.60 -0.67 -6.99
C GLY A 28 4.98 0.57 -6.18
N PHE A 29 4.47 0.72 -4.96
CA PHE A 29 4.64 1.94 -4.18
C PHE A 29 6.07 2.11 -3.64
N ILE A 30 6.78 1.00 -3.46
CA ILE A 30 8.18 1.02 -3.00
C ILE A 30 9.09 1.85 -3.93
N PHE A 31 8.78 1.91 -5.22
CA PHE A 31 9.53 2.73 -6.18
C PHE A 31 9.37 4.24 -5.94
N GLY A 32 8.31 4.66 -5.26
CA GLY A 32 8.12 6.04 -4.83
C GLY A 32 9.17 6.49 -3.82
N PHE A 33 9.72 5.56 -3.02
CA PHE A 33 10.76 5.87 -2.03
C PHE A 33 12.17 5.99 -2.63
N ASP A 34 12.37 5.79 -3.94
CA ASP A 34 13.66 6.00 -4.57
C ASP A 34 14.12 7.45 -4.41
N ALA A 35 15.29 7.64 -3.80
CA ALA A 35 15.80 8.96 -3.45
C ALA A 35 16.10 9.83 -4.68
N ARG A 36 16.56 9.20 -5.79
CA ARG A 36 16.80 9.94 -7.04
C ARG A 36 15.50 10.45 -7.64
N ASN A 37 14.45 9.63 -7.65
CA ASN A 37 13.15 10.05 -8.14
C ASN A 37 12.58 11.21 -7.29
N ALA A 38 12.79 11.16 -5.97
CA ALA A 38 12.34 12.24 -5.08
C ALA A 38 13.11 13.55 -5.31
N ASP A 39 14.45 13.49 -5.41
CA ASP A 39 15.30 14.65 -5.66
C ASP A 39 15.06 15.28 -7.06
N GLU A 40 14.70 14.47 -8.06
CA GLU A 40 14.44 14.91 -9.43
C GLU A 40 12.96 15.29 -9.69
N GLY A 41 12.12 15.36 -8.67
CA GLY A 41 10.71 15.79 -8.81
C GLY A 41 9.77 14.75 -9.41
N ARG A 42 10.13 13.47 -9.39
CA ARG A 42 9.39 12.36 -10.01
C ARG A 42 8.76 11.39 -9.01
N SER A 43 8.62 11.80 -7.76
CA SER A 43 8.10 10.99 -6.66
C SER A 43 7.07 11.80 -5.86
N PRO A 44 6.13 11.15 -5.16
CA PRO A 44 5.23 11.84 -4.24
C PRO A 44 5.97 12.43 -3.02
N PHE A 45 7.22 12.06 -2.85
CA PHE A 45 8.10 12.54 -1.79
C PHE A 45 9.05 13.67 -2.23
N SER A 46 8.83 14.22 -3.42
CA SER A 46 9.51 15.40 -3.91
C SER A 46 8.92 16.66 -3.27
N ALA A 47 9.79 17.64 -3.01
CA ALA A 47 9.41 18.99 -2.59
C ALA A 47 10.01 20.05 -3.53
N PRO A 48 9.47 21.28 -3.57
CA PRO A 48 10.01 22.36 -4.41
C PRO A 48 11.49 22.62 -4.19
N GLY A 49 12.18 23.06 -5.26
CA GLY A 49 13.61 23.42 -5.19
C GLY A 49 14.56 22.21 -5.07
N GLY A 50 14.18 21.03 -5.58
CA GLY A 50 15.03 19.83 -5.54
C GLY A 50 15.20 19.27 -4.13
N LYS A 51 14.25 19.57 -3.24
CA LYS A 51 14.19 19.03 -1.88
C LYS A 51 13.29 17.79 -1.83
N THR A 52 13.33 17.11 -0.71
CA THR A 52 12.45 15.96 -0.42
C THR A 52 11.57 16.25 0.79
N ARG A 53 10.51 15.49 0.93
CA ARG A 53 9.54 15.58 2.04
C ARG A 53 9.94 14.74 3.27
N VAL A 54 11.20 14.32 3.37
CA VAL A 54 11.71 13.61 4.56
C VAL A 54 11.53 14.50 5.79
N GLY A 55 10.95 13.92 6.84
CA GLY A 55 10.58 14.60 8.08
C GLY A 55 9.12 15.10 8.09
N GLU A 56 8.39 15.04 6.98
CA GLU A 56 6.98 15.45 6.93
C GLU A 56 6.03 14.31 7.34
N GLN A 57 4.94 14.68 8.02
CA GLN A 57 3.80 13.82 8.28
C GLN A 57 2.98 13.66 7.00
N ILE A 58 3.14 12.54 6.29
CA ILE A 58 2.46 12.28 5.01
C ILE A 58 1.31 11.29 5.18
N PHE A 59 1.51 10.30 6.05
CA PHE A 59 0.60 9.19 6.25
C PHE A 59 -0.11 9.28 7.60
N ASP A 60 -1.15 8.48 7.79
CA ASP A 60 -1.81 8.34 9.08
C ASP A 60 -0.78 8.01 10.18
N PRO A 61 -0.82 8.70 11.34
CA PRO A 61 0.19 8.54 12.38
C PRO A 61 0.29 7.13 12.98
N ARG A 62 -0.67 6.25 12.70
CA ARG A 62 -0.61 4.84 13.11
C ARG A 62 0.22 3.98 12.16
N ILE A 63 0.57 4.46 10.97
CA ILE A 63 1.26 3.69 9.93
C ILE A 63 2.77 3.70 10.15
N ASN A 64 3.35 2.50 10.20
CA ASN A 64 4.78 2.26 10.09
C ASN A 64 5.05 1.39 8.86
N ILE A 65 5.99 1.80 8.00
CA ILE A 65 6.46 1.02 6.84
C ILE A 65 7.97 0.84 7.00
N TYR A 66 8.42 -0.41 7.06
CA TYR A 66 9.82 -0.72 7.31
C TYR A 66 10.24 -2.04 6.66
N SER A 67 11.54 -2.25 6.62
CA SER A 67 12.18 -3.51 6.28
C SER A 67 12.97 -4.03 7.48
N ASP A 68 12.87 -5.33 7.73
CA ASP A 68 13.60 -5.99 8.80
C ASP A 68 14.14 -7.34 8.32
N PRO A 69 15.46 -7.45 8.00
CA PRO A 69 16.05 -8.69 7.50
C PRO A 69 15.97 -9.87 8.48
N TRP A 70 15.79 -9.60 9.78
CA TRP A 70 15.71 -10.63 10.82
C TRP A 70 14.28 -10.91 11.30
N HIS A 71 13.28 -10.43 10.59
CA HIS A 71 11.89 -10.67 10.99
C HIS A 71 11.60 -12.19 11.01
N PRO A 72 11.12 -12.76 12.15
CA PRO A 72 11.05 -14.21 12.36
C PRO A 72 10.14 -14.93 11.37
N GLN A 73 9.06 -14.28 10.92
CA GLN A 73 8.11 -14.85 9.95
C GLN A 73 8.43 -14.46 8.50
N LEU A 74 9.33 -13.49 8.30
CA LEU A 74 9.66 -12.96 6.98
C LEU A 74 11.16 -12.59 6.90
N PRO A 75 12.07 -13.55 7.09
CA PRO A 75 13.49 -13.26 7.00
C PRO A 75 13.85 -12.72 5.62
N GLY A 76 14.66 -11.66 5.58
CA GLY A 76 15.16 -11.06 4.36
C GLY A 76 16.51 -11.60 3.94
N ALA A 77 16.99 -11.15 2.77
CA ALA A 77 18.35 -11.42 2.34
C ALA A 77 19.39 -10.76 3.28
N PRO A 78 20.57 -11.34 3.48
CA PRO A 78 21.62 -10.76 4.34
C PRO A 78 22.24 -9.49 3.77
N ALA A 79 22.03 -9.23 2.47
CA ALA A 79 22.52 -8.05 1.77
C ALA A 79 21.38 -7.36 1.00
N ALA A 80 21.34 -6.03 1.10
CA ALA A 80 20.48 -5.18 0.30
C ALA A 80 21.09 -4.95 -1.11
N GLN A 81 20.38 -4.18 -1.93
CA GLN A 81 20.82 -3.84 -3.27
C GLN A 81 22.23 -3.24 -3.28
N GLY A 82 23.07 -3.68 -4.20
CA GLY A 82 24.46 -3.24 -4.30
C GLY A 82 25.42 -3.90 -3.29
N GLY A 83 25.01 -5.01 -2.66
CA GLY A 83 25.87 -5.77 -1.74
C GLY A 83 26.12 -5.06 -0.39
N ILE A 84 25.20 -4.19 0.03
CA ILE A 84 25.27 -3.52 1.33
C ILE A 84 24.73 -4.48 2.39
N PRO A 85 25.43 -4.71 3.53
CA PRO A 85 24.88 -5.50 4.62
C PRO A 85 23.47 -5.01 4.99
N ALA A 86 22.51 -5.90 4.96
CA ALA A 86 21.12 -5.53 5.22
C ALA A 86 20.93 -5.13 6.69
N GLN A 87 20.15 -4.08 6.91
CA GLN A 87 19.79 -3.60 8.25
C GLN A 87 18.30 -3.30 8.29
N ARG A 88 17.76 -3.18 9.50
CA ARG A 88 16.41 -2.68 9.70
C ARG A 88 16.34 -1.21 9.28
N VAL A 89 15.41 -0.89 8.38
CA VAL A 89 15.20 0.47 7.85
C VAL A 89 13.73 0.83 7.95
N HIS A 90 13.42 1.94 8.60
CA HIS A 90 12.10 2.54 8.54
C HIS A 90 12.06 3.52 7.36
N LEU A 91 11.11 3.33 6.46
CA LEU A 91 10.77 4.30 5.41
C LEU A 91 9.75 5.30 5.94
N VAL A 92 8.78 4.79 6.71
CA VAL A 92 7.77 5.59 7.40
C VAL A 92 7.72 5.16 8.86
N ARG A 93 7.75 6.12 9.78
CA ARG A 93 7.57 5.90 11.21
C ARG A 93 6.49 6.83 11.75
N ASN A 94 5.46 6.25 12.34
CA ASN A 94 4.31 6.98 12.86
C ASN A 94 3.74 7.98 11.84
N GLY A 95 3.64 7.55 10.57
CA GLY A 95 3.14 8.36 9.46
C GLY A 95 4.12 9.38 8.90
N VAL A 96 5.26 9.62 9.56
CA VAL A 96 6.31 10.55 9.09
C VAL A 96 7.22 9.83 8.09
N LEU A 97 7.50 10.45 6.94
CA LEU A 97 8.50 9.96 5.99
C LEU A 97 9.89 10.09 6.64
N GLU A 98 10.50 8.97 7.02
CA GLU A 98 11.77 8.97 7.75
C GLU A 98 12.96 8.81 6.81
N ASN A 99 12.87 7.90 5.83
CA ASN A 99 13.97 7.62 4.91
C ASN A 99 13.49 7.44 3.47
N LEU A 100 14.40 7.77 2.54
CA LEU A 100 14.35 7.38 1.14
C LEU A 100 15.41 6.32 0.83
N ILE A 101 15.25 5.62 -0.28
CA ILE A 101 16.15 4.55 -0.71
C ILE A 101 17.26 5.15 -1.57
N TYR A 102 18.45 5.30 -0.99
CA TYR A 102 19.64 5.78 -1.68
C TYR A 102 20.46 4.61 -2.23
N SER A 103 20.53 4.48 -3.54
CA SER A 103 21.54 3.59 -4.17
C SER A 103 22.96 4.07 -3.87
N ARG A 104 23.98 3.20 -3.99
CA ARG A 104 25.38 3.59 -3.82
C ARG A 104 25.78 4.77 -4.72
N PHE A 105 25.33 4.74 -5.98
CA PHE A 105 25.59 5.79 -6.94
C PHE A 105 24.99 7.12 -6.49
N TRP A 106 23.69 7.14 -6.17
CA TRP A 106 23.00 8.37 -5.82
C TRP A 106 23.42 8.92 -4.46
N ALA A 107 23.70 8.05 -3.50
CA ALA A 107 24.26 8.42 -2.21
C ALA A 107 25.60 9.18 -2.37
N LYS A 108 26.49 8.65 -3.22
CA LYS A 108 27.77 9.33 -3.53
C LYS A 108 27.55 10.71 -4.17
N GLN A 109 26.56 10.85 -5.07
CA GLN A 109 26.23 12.14 -5.72
C GLN A 109 25.69 13.18 -4.74
N LYS A 110 25.06 12.72 -3.67
CA LYS A 110 24.41 13.57 -2.67
C LYS A 110 25.18 13.69 -1.34
N ASP A 111 26.39 13.16 -1.27
CA ASP A 111 27.19 13.08 -0.05
C ASP A 111 26.41 12.45 1.13
N LYS A 112 25.77 11.31 0.86
CA LYS A 112 24.98 10.55 1.81
C LYS A 112 25.45 9.09 1.89
N GLN A 113 24.96 8.39 2.89
CA GLN A 113 25.16 6.93 2.98
C GLN A 113 24.09 6.21 2.15
N PRO A 114 24.47 5.10 1.46
CA PRO A 114 23.49 4.27 0.78
C PRO A 114 22.58 3.57 1.79
N THR A 115 21.30 3.39 1.44
CA THR A 115 20.32 2.80 2.34
C THR A 115 20.51 1.28 2.43
N PRO A 116 20.61 0.67 3.64
CA PRO A 116 20.86 -0.75 3.83
C PRO A 116 19.60 -1.63 3.72
N GLY A 117 18.70 -1.28 2.87
CA GLY A 117 17.41 -1.93 2.60
C GLY A 117 16.63 -1.17 1.53
N PRO A 118 15.37 -1.56 1.29
CA PRO A 118 14.64 -2.69 1.88
C PRO A 118 15.04 -4.06 1.30
N VAL A 119 14.85 -5.12 2.09
CA VAL A 119 14.97 -6.53 1.67
C VAL A 119 13.67 -7.30 1.80
N ASN A 120 12.71 -6.74 2.53
CA ASN A 120 11.33 -7.17 2.64
C ASN A 120 10.46 -5.92 2.91
N ASN A 121 9.14 -6.07 2.85
CA ASN A 121 8.20 -4.97 3.06
C ASN A 121 7.24 -5.31 4.19
N ILE A 122 7.25 -4.51 5.24
CA ILE A 122 6.39 -4.71 6.41
C ILE A 122 5.64 -3.40 6.67
N MET A 123 4.31 -3.48 6.75
CA MET A 123 3.48 -2.41 7.27
C MET A 123 2.82 -2.88 8.56
N ALA A 124 2.92 -2.07 9.60
CA ALA A 124 2.32 -2.35 10.90
C ALA A 124 1.65 -1.11 11.49
N SER A 125 0.62 -1.35 12.30
CA SER A 125 -0.02 -0.29 13.08
C SER A 125 0.78 0.01 14.34
N ALA A 126 0.80 1.28 14.73
CA ALA A 126 1.28 1.72 16.04
C ALA A 126 0.24 1.47 17.17
N THR A 127 -0.98 1.05 16.82
CA THR A 127 -2.09 0.79 17.75
C THR A 127 -2.52 -0.68 17.69
N ALA A 128 -3.39 -1.09 18.60
CA ALA A 128 -3.98 -2.43 18.58
C ALA A 128 -4.65 -2.72 17.23
N PRO A 129 -4.41 -3.89 16.62
CA PRO A 129 -4.95 -4.24 15.33
C PRO A 129 -6.46 -4.54 15.41
N ALA A 130 -7.19 -4.15 14.37
CA ALA A 130 -8.58 -4.53 14.18
C ALA A 130 -8.69 -5.83 13.35
N THR A 131 -9.77 -6.56 13.54
CA THR A 131 -10.11 -7.71 12.68
C THR A 131 -10.94 -7.25 11.47
N ILE A 132 -10.95 -8.07 10.40
CA ILE A 132 -11.81 -7.84 9.23
C ILE A 132 -13.30 -7.82 9.64
N ASP A 133 -13.68 -8.69 10.57
CA ASP A 133 -15.05 -8.71 11.12
C ASP A 133 -15.45 -7.40 11.80
N GLU A 134 -14.55 -6.79 12.57
CA GLU A 134 -14.78 -5.47 13.18
C GLU A 134 -14.88 -4.37 12.12
N MET A 135 -14.04 -4.44 11.08
CA MET A 135 -14.11 -3.53 9.94
C MET A 135 -15.46 -3.63 9.22
N ILE A 136 -15.95 -4.85 8.96
CA ILE A 136 -17.26 -5.10 8.37
C ILE A 136 -18.37 -4.57 9.27
N LYS A 137 -18.40 -4.96 10.56
CA LYS A 137 -19.43 -4.56 11.53
C LYS A 137 -19.56 -3.06 11.67
N SER A 138 -18.46 -2.32 11.54
CA SER A 138 -18.44 -0.86 11.63
C SER A 138 -18.73 -0.14 10.31
N THR A 139 -19.06 -0.86 9.23
CA THR A 139 -19.30 -0.28 7.90
C THR A 139 -20.79 -0.17 7.61
N ASN A 140 -21.27 1.05 7.45
CA ASN A 140 -22.66 1.31 7.05
C ASN A 140 -22.91 0.99 5.57
N ARG A 141 -22.00 1.44 4.70
CA ARG A 141 -22.04 1.21 3.26
C ARG A 141 -20.62 1.18 2.72
N GLY A 142 -20.22 0.10 2.07
CA GLY A 142 -18.86 -0.03 1.57
C GLY A 142 -18.66 -1.28 0.74
N LEU A 143 -17.39 -1.54 0.41
CA LEU A 143 -16.95 -2.71 -0.34
C LEU A 143 -15.86 -3.45 0.43
N LEU A 144 -15.94 -4.76 0.48
CA LEU A 144 -14.84 -5.64 0.87
C LEU A 144 -14.14 -6.11 -0.41
N ILE A 145 -12.82 -5.91 -0.48
CA ILE A 145 -12.00 -6.20 -1.65
C ILE A 145 -10.96 -7.25 -1.29
N GLY A 146 -11.00 -8.40 -1.96
CA GLY A 146 -10.03 -9.47 -1.79
C GLY A 146 -8.71 -9.21 -2.51
N ARG A 147 -8.77 -8.72 -3.75
CA ARG A 147 -7.58 -8.48 -4.58
C ARG A 147 -7.75 -7.36 -5.58
N PHE A 148 -6.59 -6.85 -6.02
CA PHE A 148 -6.47 -6.01 -7.21
C PHE A 148 -5.60 -6.68 -8.28
N TRP A 149 -5.82 -6.31 -9.54
CA TRP A 149 -5.16 -6.90 -10.69
C TRP A 149 -4.84 -5.85 -11.76
N TYR A 150 -3.85 -6.14 -12.60
CA TYR A 150 -3.48 -5.30 -13.73
C TYR A 150 -3.22 -3.85 -13.35
N ILE A 151 -2.49 -3.66 -12.23
CA ILE A 151 -2.21 -2.34 -11.69
C ILE A 151 -1.13 -1.66 -12.53
N ARG A 152 -1.36 -0.39 -12.87
CA ARG A 152 -0.43 0.45 -13.63
C ARG A 152 -0.32 1.83 -12.99
N GLY A 153 0.90 2.37 -12.95
CA GLY A 153 1.15 3.75 -12.55
C GLY A 153 0.61 4.73 -13.59
N VAL A 154 -0.08 5.75 -13.12
CA VAL A 154 -0.63 6.85 -13.94
C VAL A 154 0.19 8.12 -13.76
N ASP A 155 0.43 8.53 -12.51
CA ASP A 155 1.28 9.67 -12.17
C ASP A 155 2.16 9.32 -10.96
N PRO A 156 3.48 9.20 -11.17
CA PRO A 156 4.40 8.88 -10.09
C PRO A 156 4.50 9.98 -9.03
N ARG A 157 4.23 11.25 -9.37
CA ARG A 157 4.32 12.38 -8.43
C ARG A 157 3.21 12.38 -7.39
N THR A 158 2.10 11.76 -7.70
CA THR A 158 0.97 11.61 -6.79
C THR A 158 0.77 10.16 -6.32
N ALA A 159 1.63 9.24 -6.77
CA ALA A 159 1.45 7.80 -6.64
C ALA A 159 0.06 7.34 -7.10
N LEU A 160 -0.47 7.97 -8.15
CA LEU A 160 -1.73 7.61 -8.75
C LEU A 160 -1.57 6.32 -9.54
N GLN A 161 -2.42 5.35 -9.23
CA GLN A 161 -2.50 4.06 -9.90
C GLN A 161 -3.91 3.82 -10.43
N THR A 162 -3.98 3.05 -11.52
CA THR A 162 -5.20 2.45 -12.04
C THR A 162 -5.06 0.93 -12.07
N GLY A 163 -6.16 0.23 -12.05
CA GLY A 163 -6.22 -1.22 -12.12
C GLY A 163 -7.64 -1.72 -12.01
N LEU A 164 -7.78 -3.01 -11.74
CA LEU A 164 -9.06 -3.71 -11.62
C LEU A 164 -9.14 -4.38 -10.25
N THR A 165 -10.33 -4.46 -9.68
CA THR A 165 -10.60 -5.43 -8.62
C THR A 165 -10.66 -6.83 -9.22
N ARG A 166 -10.35 -7.87 -8.42
CA ARG A 166 -10.39 -9.27 -8.86
C ARG A 166 -10.63 -10.21 -7.68
N ASP A 167 -11.10 -11.42 -8.01
CA ASP A 167 -11.19 -12.58 -7.11
C ASP A 167 -12.03 -12.34 -5.84
N GLY A 168 -12.96 -11.41 -5.89
CA GLY A 168 -13.93 -11.15 -4.83
C GLY A 168 -14.07 -9.67 -4.48
N VAL A 169 -15.25 -9.18 -4.77
CA VAL A 169 -15.73 -7.87 -4.33
C VAL A 169 -17.11 -8.07 -3.75
N TRP A 170 -17.31 -7.64 -2.51
CA TRP A 170 -18.58 -7.80 -1.83
C TRP A 170 -19.11 -6.46 -1.34
N TYR A 171 -20.40 -6.27 -1.56
CA TYR A 171 -21.09 -5.13 -0.99
C TYR A 171 -21.37 -5.36 0.49
N VAL A 172 -20.99 -4.38 1.29
CA VAL A 172 -21.20 -4.35 2.75
C VAL A 172 -22.19 -3.27 3.08
N GLU A 173 -23.25 -3.63 3.81
CA GLU A 173 -24.24 -2.68 4.28
C GLU A 173 -24.73 -3.04 5.70
N ASN A 174 -24.84 -2.01 6.53
CA ASN A 174 -25.29 -2.15 7.94
C ASN A 174 -24.51 -3.23 8.71
N GLY A 175 -23.18 -3.27 8.52
CA GLY A 175 -22.29 -4.17 9.23
C GLY A 175 -22.31 -5.61 8.75
N LYS A 176 -22.85 -5.89 7.55
CA LYS A 176 -22.96 -7.26 7.00
C LYS A 176 -22.62 -7.29 5.52
N ILE A 177 -21.98 -8.38 5.10
CA ILE A 177 -21.81 -8.70 3.68
C ILE A 177 -23.19 -9.06 3.12
N GLN A 178 -23.61 -8.40 2.04
CA GLN A 178 -24.91 -8.58 1.41
C GLN A 178 -24.85 -9.50 0.20
N TYR A 179 -24.00 -9.19 -0.77
CA TYR A 179 -23.88 -9.92 -2.02
C TYR A 179 -22.56 -9.59 -2.73
N PRO A 180 -22.08 -10.48 -3.61
CA PRO A 180 -20.95 -10.18 -4.47
C PRO A 180 -21.34 -9.17 -5.55
N VAL A 181 -20.38 -8.35 -5.98
CA VAL A 181 -20.55 -7.36 -7.05
C VAL A 181 -19.53 -7.57 -8.16
N ASN A 182 -19.87 -7.08 -9.36
CA ASN A 182 -18.99 -7.10 -10.51
C ASN A 182 -17.69 -6.34 -10.22
N ASN A 183 -16.63 -6.70 -10.94
CA ASN A 183 -15.36 -6.02 -10.80
C ASN A 183 -15.43 -4.55 -11.23
N PHE A 184 -14.58 -3.76 -10.63
CA PHE A 184 -14.43 -2.33 -10.92
C PHE A 184 -13.04 -2.04 -11.46
N ARG A 185 -12.97 -1.01 -12.32
CA ARG A 185 -11.75 -0.24 -12.52
C ARG A 185 -11.64 0.81 -11.43
N PHE A 186 -10.43 1.04 -10.95
CA PHE A 186 -10.15 2.08 -9.97
C PHE A 186 -9.09 3.08 -10.47
N ASN A 187 -9.12 4.27 -9.90
CA ASN A 187 -8.04 5.26 -9.94
C ASN A 187 -7.82 5.74 -8.50
N GLN A 188 -6.67 5.42 -7.92
CA GLN A 188 -6.39 5.73 -6.52
C GLN A 188 -4.96 6.21 -6.33
N SER A 189 -4.79 7.36 -5.66
CA SER A 189 -3.50 7.79 -5.14
C SER A 189 -3.20 7.03 -3.84
N LEU A 190 -2.05 6.40 -3.77
CA LEU A 190 -1.63 5.66 -2.58
C LEU A 190 -1.27 6.59 -1.41
N VAL A 191 -0.79 7.80 -1.70
CA VAL A 191 -0.57 8.82 -0.67
C VAL A 191 -1.91 9.24 -0.06
N GLN A 192 -2.93 9.47 -0.88
CA GLN A 192 -4.27 9.81 -0.38
C GLN A 192 -4.93 8.62 0.33
N LEU A 193 -4.72 7.40 -0.17
CA LEU A 193 -5.24 6.18 0.47
C LEU A 193 -4.80 6.07 1.93
N LEU A 194 -3.51 6.32 2.17
CA LEU A 194 -2.87 6.18 3.49
C LEU A 194 -2.81 7.50 4.28
N ALA A 195 -3.42 8.58 3.78
CA ALA A 195 -3.36 9.89 4.40
C ALA A 195 -4.08 9.94 5.77
N PRO A 196 -3.69 10.87 6.65
CA PRO A 196 -4.41 11.15 7.87
C PRO A 196 -5.89 11.43 7.58
N GLY A 197 -6.77 10.80 8.36
CA GLY A 197 -8.21 10.97 8.23
C GLY A 197 -8.90 10.12 7.17
N ASN A 198 -8.16 9.46 6.25
CA ASN A 198 -8.73 8.47 5.33
C ASN A 198 -8.68 7.05 5.89
N VAL A 199 -7.62 6.67 6.60
CA VAL A 199 -7.51 5.36 7.24
C VAL A 199 -8.39 5.33 8.49
N GLU A 200 -9.37 4.41 8.52
CA GLU A 200 -10.25 4.21 9.67
C GLU A 200 -9.71 3.14 10.62
N MET A 201 -9.38 1.96 10.08
CA MET A 201 -8.91 0.82 10.86
C MET A 201 -7.74 0.13 10.17
N ILE A 202 -6.84 -0.44 10.95
CA ILE A 202 -5.66 -1.18 10.48
C ILE A 202 -5.65 -2.53 11.20
N GLY A 203 -5.50 -3.60 10.43
CA GLY A 203 -5.44 -4.97 10.94
C GLY A 203 -4.06 -5.38 11.47
N ALA A 204 -3.94 -6.62 11.88
CA ALA A 204 -2.64 -7.24 12.13
C ALA A 204 -1.93 -7.51 10.79
N PRO A 205 -0.59 -7.36 10.72
CA PRO A 205 0.16 -7.72 9.55
C PRO A 205 0.09 -9.24 9.29
N GLU A 206 -0.23 -9.61 8.06
CA GLU A 206 -0.24 -11.00 7.61
C GLU A 206 0.76 -11.20 6.47
N ARG A 207 1.33 -12.40 6.39
CA ARG A 207 2.22 -12.75 5.29
C ARG A 207 1.41 -12.89 3.99
N VAL A 208 1.77 -12.11 2.99
CA VAL A 208 1.11 -12.08 1.68
C VAL A 208 2.08 -12.43 0.57
N GLY A 209 1.53 -13.01 -0.50
CA GLY A 209 2.29 -13.35 -1.70
C GLY A 209 2.53 -12.16 -2.62
N SER A 210 3.35 -12.39 -3.65
CA SER A 210 3.49 -11.45 -4.75
C SER A 210 2.24 -11.44 -5.61
N SER A 211 1.79 -10.26 -6.00
CA SER A 211 0.74 -10.12 -7.02
C SER A 211 1.32 -10.39 -8.42
N GLU A 212 0.47 -10.83 -9.33
CA GLU A 212 0.78 -11.01 -10.76
C GLU A 212 2.00 -11.90 -11.07
N GLY A 213 2.46 -12.70 -10.12
CA GLY A 213 3.63 -13.59 -10.32
C GLY A 213 4.95 -12.85 -10.54
N GLN A 214 5.00 -11.57 -10.29
CA GLN A 214 6.19 -10.75 -10.46
C GLN A 214 7.05 -10.74 -9.19
N GLY A 215 7.92 -11.71 -9.08
CA GLY A 215 8.96 -11.74 -8.07
C GLY A 215 8.55 -12.31 -6.72
N THR A 216 9.57 -12.64 -5.95
CA THR A 216 9.48 -13.23 -4.61
C THR A 216 9.41 -12.18 -3.50
N ALA A 217 8.92 -10.98 -3.79
CA ALA A 217 8.81 -9.94 -2.77
C ALA A 217 7.81 -10.37 -1.70
N SER A 218 8.32 -11.02 -0.68
CA SER A 218 7.55 -11.36 0.50
C SER A 218 7.23 -10.10 1.28
N ALA A 219 5.98 -9.93 1.65
CA ALA A 219 5.52 -8.81 2.46
C ALA A 219 4.69 -9.28 3.64
N MET A 220 4.67 -8.48 4.69
CA MET A 220 3.71 -8.60 5.79
C MET A 220 2.89 -7.31 5.84
N LEU A 221 1.63 -7.41 5.47
CA LEU A 221 0.74 -6.25 5.32
C LEU A 221 -0.57 -6.49 6.04
N PRO A 222 -1.15 -5.46 6.65
CA PRO A 222 -2.44 -5.56 7.34
C PRO A 222 -3.61 -5.41 6.38
N ALA A 223 -4.79 -5.87 6.78
CA ALA A 223 -6.03 -5.37 6.24
C ALA A 223 -6.18 -3.88 6.58
N LEU A 224 -6.81 -3.12 5.69
CA LEU A 224 -7.10 -1.71 5.89
C LEU A 224 -8.58 -1.42 5.67
N LYS A 225 -9.18 -0.61 6.53
CA LYS A 225 -10.44 0.05 6.26
C LYS A 225 -10.18 1.53 6.01
N VAL A 226 -10.63 2.02 4.85
CA VAL A 226 -10.46 3.41 4.41
C VAL A 226 -11.82 4.04 4.10
N LYS A 227 -11.96 5.34 4.39
CA LYS A 227 -13.21 6.07 4.17
C LYS A 227 -13.54 6.24 2.69
N GLN A 228 -12.52 6.49 1.88
CA GLN A 228 -12.66 6.84 0.48
C GLN A 228 -11.71 6.03 -0.38
N PHE A 229 -12.28 5.26 -1.30
CA PHE A 229 -11.61 4.59 -2.39
C PHE A 229 -12.41 4.83 -3.68
N THR A 230 -11.73 5.20 -4.77
CA THR A 230 -12.37 5.65 -6.00
C THR A 230 -12.45 4.54 -7.04
N PHE A 231 -13.67 4.11 -7.35
CA PHE A 231 -13.98 3.19 -8.45
C PHE A 231 -14.57 3.98 -9.62
N THR A 232 -13.95 3.88 -10.80
CA THR A 232 -14.22 4.78 -11.94
C THR A 232 -15.16 4.20 -12.99
N SER A 233 -15.19 2.89 -13.12
CA SER A 233 -16.10 2.19 -14.03
C SER A 233 -16.26 0.73 -13.62
N GLN A 234 -17.30 0.09 -14.11
CA GLN A 234 -17.41 -1.36 -14.04
C GLN A 234 -16.43 -2.03 -15.00
N SER A 235 -16.00 -3.22 -14.66
CA SER A 235 -15.24 -4.11 -15.52
C SER A 235 -16.00 -5.42 -15.65
N GLU A 236 -16.28 -5.84 -16.87
CA GLU A 236 -16.79 -7.18 -17.09
C GLU A 236 -15.73 -8.17 -16.60
N ALA A 237 -16.12 -9.07 -15.71
CA ALA A 237 -15.24 -10.14 -15.26
C ALA A 237 -15.01 -11.08 -16.45
N VAL A 238 -13.77 -11.19 -16.88
CA VAL A 238 -13.30 -12.24 -17.78
C VAL A 238 -12.68 -13.35 -16.97
#